data_835d6ee49c9013f37b5606f20ee98a95
#
_entry.id   835d6ee49c9013f37b5606f20ee98a95
#
_cell.length_a   1.000
_cell.length_b   1.000
_cell.length_c   1.000
_cell.angle_alpha   90.00
_cell.angle_beta   90.00
_cell.angle_gamma   90.00
#
_symmetry.space_group_name_H-M   'P 1'
#
loop_
_entity.id
_entity.type
_entity.pdbx_description
1 polymer ?
#
loop_
_entity_poly.entity_id
_entity_poly.type
_entity_poly.pdbx_seq_one_letter_code
_entity_poly.pdbx_strand_id
1 'polypeptide(L)'
;MSERSNLRLLVLAVLVASLLGTLVARAFYLQVMTGATYRAAAENNTVRELVEPAVRGLIVDQAGRPLVSNRTSVVVTVDRLALTKEPDDGKAVLARLADILDMPEAKITERLDNCGTEGAKPPPVCWNGSPYQPVPVASDVDTQTALSIMERRRDFPGISAKLEAIREYPAPFNVNAAHILAVGGLVASVL
;
A
#
# COMPACT_ATOMS: atom_id res chain seq x y z
N MET A 1 -40.04 52.67 29.98
CA MET A 1 -38.75 52.15 29.50
C MET A 1 -38.65 50.61 29.50
N SER A 2 -39.55 49.87 30.10
CA SER A 2 -39.52 48.42 30.27
C SER A 2 -39.90 47.62 28.97
N GLU A 3 -40.88 48.08 28.20
CA GLU A 3 -41.38 47.35 27.03
C GLU A 3 -40.32 47.16 25.90
N ARG A 4 -39.54 48.21 25.63
CA ARG A 4 -38.47 48.13 24.63
C ARG A 4 -37.35 47.19 25.04
N SER A 5 -37.09 47.01 26.33
CA SER A 5 -36.11 46.05 26.86
C SER A 5 -36.61 44.62 26.71
N ASN A 6 -37.86 44.36 27.00
CA ASN A 6 -38.51 43.06 26.90
C ASN A 6 -38.56 42.60 25.42
N LEU A 7 -38.82 43.52 24.48
CA LEU A 7 -38.84 43.21 23.06
C LEU A 7 -37.42 42.79 22.56
N ARG A 8 -36.37 43.49 23.01
CA ARG A 8 -34.97 43.13 22.66
C ARG A 8 -34.58 41.76 23.20
N LEU A 9 -34.98 41.47 24.44
CA LEU A 9 -34.73 40.16 25.06
C LEU A 9 -35.50 39.05 24.33
N LEU A 10 -36.72 39.29 23.90
CA LEU A 10 -37.52 38.34 23.14
C LEU A 10 -36.90 38.07 21.77
N VAL A 11 -36.48 39.09 21.06
CA VAL A 11 -35.78 38.93 19.76
C VAL A 11 -34.50 38.12 19.91
N LEU A 12 -33.70 38.41 20.94
CA LEU A 12 -32.47 37.67 21.22
C LEU A 12 -32.78 36.23 21.60
N ALA A 13 -33.79 35.97 22.39
CA ALA A 13 -34.21 34.61 22.74
C ALA A 13 -34.66 33.81 21.51
N VAL A 14 -35.42 34.43 20.59
CA VAL A 14 -35.86 33.78 19.35
C VAL A 14 -34.65 33.47 18.43
N LEU A 15 -33.71 34.40 18.34
CA LEU A 15 -32.47 34.16 17.56
C LEU A 15 -31.65 32.98 18.12
N VAL A 16 -31.47 32.97 19.44
CA VAL A 16 -30.72 31.86 20.09
C VAL A 16 -31.49 30.55 19.94
N ALA A 17 -32.79 30.54 20.14
CA ALA A 17 -33.62 29.35 19.97
C ALA A 17 -33.59 28.83 18.52
N SER A 18 -33.62 29.71 17.52
CA SER A 18 -33.51 29.37 16.10
C SER A 18 -32.15 28.74 15.80
N LEU A 19 -31.05 29.32 16.31
CA LEU A 19 -29.70 28.82 16.11
C LEU A 19 -29.52 27.46 16.78
N LEU A 20 -29.98 27.27 17.99
CA LEU A 20 -29.98 25.99 18.67
C LEU A 20 -30.84 24.95 17.94
N GLY A 21 -32.02 25.34 17.45
CA GLY A 21 -32.90 24.48 16.67
C GLY A 21 -32.23 23.98 15.37
N THR A 22 -31.53 24.85 14.66
CA THR A 22 -30.78 24.44 13.45
C THR A 22 -29.64 23.51 13.77
N LEU A 23 -28.92 23.71 14.88
CA LEU A 23 -27.85 22.79 15.30
C LEU A 23 -28.40 21.42 15.67
N VAL A 24 -29.50 21.36 16.42
CA VAL A 24 -30.14 20.07 16.77
C VAL A 24 -30.68 19.38 15.53
N ALA A 25 -31.33 20.09 14.62
CA ALA A 25 -31.81 19.53 13.36
C ALA A 25 -30.64 18.97 12.49
N ARG A 26 -29.53 19.69 12.45
CA ARG A 26 -28.32 19.25 11.76
C ARG A 26 -27.68 18.00 12.38
N ALA A 27 -27.59 18.00 13.71
CA ALA A 27 -27.08 16.84 14.45
C ALA A 27 -27.95 15.59 14.23
N PHE A 28 -29.29 15.77 14.29
CA PHE A 28 -30.25 14.70 14.02
C PHE A 28 -30.09 14.16 12.58
N TYR A 29 -29.99 15.03 11.59
CA TYR A 29 -29.79 14.63 10.19
C TYR A 29 -28.53 13.82 10.02
N LEU A 30 -27.39 14.28 10.58
CA LEU A 30 -26.10 13.58 10.46
C LEU A 30 -26.07 12.24 11.21
N GLN A 31 -26.71 12.16 12.37
CA GLN A 31 -26.66 10.94 13.19
C GLN A 31 -27.68 9.89 12.77
N VAL A 32 -28.88 10.31 12.38
CA VAL A 32 -29.99 9.39 12.08
C VAL A 32 -30.10 9.11 10.58
N MET A 33 -30.10 10.15 9.74
CA MET A 33 -30.31 9.97 8.29
C MET A 33 -29.06 9.50 7.55
N THR A 34 -27.88 10.03 7.92
CA THR A 34 -26.63 9.72 7.22
C THR A 34 -25.64 8.89 8.06
N GLY A 35 -26.03 8.54 9.30
CA GLY A 35 -25.18 7.81 10.24
C GLY A 35 -24.70 6.45 9.72
N ALA A 36 -25.55 5.73 9.00
CA ALA A 36 -25.20 4.43 8.41
C ALA A 36 -24.11 4.56 7.34
N THR A 37 -24.19 5.56 6.48
CA THR A 37 -23.18 5.80 5.42
C THR A 37 -21.83 6.21 6.00
N TYR A 38 -21.84 7.05 7.04
CA TYR A 38 -20.60 7.45 7.73
C TYR A 38 -19.97 6.30 8.52
N ARG A 39 -20.78 5.41 9.13
CA ARG A 39 -20.27 4.19 9.79
C ARG A 39 -19.63 3.24 8.79
N ALA A 40 -20.28 2.97 7.66
CA ALA A 40 -19.71 2.14 6.60
C ALA A 40 -18.41 2.73 6.05
N ALA A 41 -18.35 4.05 5.85
CA ALA A 41 -17.12 4.71 5.42
C ALA A 41 -16.01 4.65 6.49
N ALA A 42 -16.36 4.78 7.78
CA ALA A 42 -15.40 4.65 8.87
C ALA A 42 -14.87 3.22 9.02
N GLU A 43 -15.72 2.21 8.92
CA GLU A 43 -15.32 0.80 8.96
C GLU A 43 -14.38 0.45 7.81
N ASN A 44 -14.71 0.86 6.58
CA ASN A 44 -13.83 0.68 5.42
C ASN A 44 -12.49 1.40 5.53
N ASN A 45 -12.43 2.48 6.30
CA ASN A 45 -11.18 3.25 6.50
C ASN A 45 -10.37 2.76 7.72
N THR A 46 -10.97 2.00 8.62
CA THR A 46 -10.33 1.53 9.87
C THR A 46 -9.62 0.19 9.68
N VAL A 47 -10.16 -0.69 8.83
CA VAL A 47 -9.59 -2.02 8.57
C VAL A 47 -8.83 -1.98 7.25
N ARG A 48 -7.51 -2.17 7.33
CA ARG A 48 -6.66 -2.40 6.16
C ARG A 48 -6.33 -3.88 6.10
N GLU A 49 -6.78 -4.54 5.06
CA GLU A 49 -6.36 -5.90 4.78
C GLU A 49 -4.93 -5.87 4.23
N LEU A 50 -3.98 -6.29 5.06
CA LEU A 50 -2.58 -6.48 4.68
C LEU A 50 -2.37 -7.96 4.40
N VAL A 51 -2.26 -8.32 3.13
CA VAL A 51 -1.94 -9.70 2.74
C VAL A 51 -0.43 -9.91 2.91
N GLU A 52 -0.07 -10.68 3.92
CA GLU A 52 1.32 -11.13 4.12
C GLU A 52 1.46 -12.53 3.50
N PRO A 53 2.20 -12.66 2.38
CA PRO A 53 2.34 -13.95 1.72
C PRO A 53 3.16 -14.91 2.59
N ALA A 54 2.62 -16.10 2.83
CA ALA A 54 3.33 -17.15 3.56
C ALA A 54 4.53 -17.65 2.75
N VAL A 55 5.59 -18.05 3.46
CA VAL A 55 6.75 -18.72 2.84
C VAL A 55 6.29 -20.06 2.25
N ARG A 56 6.47 -20.24 0.95
CA ARG A 56 6.04 -21.47 0.25
C ARG A 56 6.96 -22.64 0.58
N GLY A 57 6.42 -23.85 0.55
CA GLY A 57 7.18 -25.09 0.75
C GLY A 57 8.23 -25.35 -0.34
N LEU A 58 9.15 -26.27 -0.06
CA LEU A 58 10.15 -26.74 -1.03
C LEU A 58 9.50 -27.75 -2.00
N ILE A 59 10.00 -27.80 -3.22
CA ILE A 59 9.68 -28.87 -4.17
C ILE A 59 10.97 -29.64 -4.38
N VAL A 60 10.93 -30.96 -4.10
CA VAL A 60 12.10 -31.83 -4.24
C VAL A 60 11.80 -32.97 -5.23
N ASP A 61 12.84 -33.54 -5.82
CA ASP A 61 12.72 -34.75 -6.61
C ASP A 61 12.63 -35.99 -5.73
N GLN A 62 12.46 -37.17 -6.34
CA GLN A 62 12.40 -38.45 -5.62
C GLN A 62 13.68 -38.80 -4.84
N ALA A 63 14.80 -38.16 -5.16
CA ALA A 63 16.08 -38.31 -4.46
C ALA A 63 16.27 -37.25 -3.36
N GLY A 64 15.28 -36.38 -3.10
CA GLY A 64 15.34 -35.31 -2.10
C GLY A 64 16.10 -34.07 -2.56
N ARG A 65 16.47 -33.93 -3.83
CA ARG A 65 17.18 -32.76 -4.33
C ARG A 65 16.22 -31.63 -4.60
N PRO A 66 16.48 -30.39 -4.16
CA PRO A 66 15.57 -29.28 -4.33
C PRO A 66 15.48 -28.87 -5.82
N LEU A 67 14.25 -28.93 -6.35
CA LEU A 67 13.89 -28.37 -7.66
C LEU A 67 13.47 -26.93 -7.52
N VAL A 68 12.83 -26.59 -6.39
CA VAL A 68 12.47 -25.24 -6.02
C VAL A 68 12.72 -25.04 -4.54
N SER A 69 13.45 -23.99 -4.21
CA SER A 69 13.76 -23.59 -2.84
C SER A 69 13.36 -22.14 -2.58
N ASN A 70 13.52 -21.71 -1.35
CA ASN A 70 13.38 -20.30 -0.96
C ASN A 70 14.75 -19.82 -0.52
N ARG A 71 15.08 -18.59 -0.91
CA ARG A 71 16.23 -17.88 -0.36
C ARG A 71 15.79 -16.54 0.21
N THR A 72 16.50 -16.08 1.21
CA THR A 72 16.28 -14.75 1.77
C THR A 72 16.93 -13.71 0.87
N SER A 73 16.19 -12.66 0.55
CA SER A 73 16.66 -11.55 -0.26
C SER A 73 16.26 -10.24 0.39
N VAL A 74 17.05 -9.21 0.17
CA VAL A 74 16.69 -7.85 0.54
C VAL A 74 15.81 -7.26 -0.56
N VAL A 75 14.60 -6.90 -0.20
CA VAL A 75 13.61 -6.30 -1.09
C VAL A 75 13.38 -4.85 -0.67
N VAL A 76 13.53 -3.94 -1.61
CA VAL A 76 13.21 -2.52 -1.42
C VAL A 76 11.77 -2.29 -1.85
N THR A 77 10.98 -1.71 -0.95
CA THR A 77 9.56 -1.43 -1.14
C THR A 77 9.28 0.06 -1.04
N VAL A 78 8.29 0.53 -1.79
CA VAL A 78 7.85 1.92 -1.86
C VAL A 78 6.39 2.02 -1.43
N ASP A 79 6.13 2.85 -0.42
CA ASP A 79 4.78 3.20 0.01
C ASP A 79 4.29 4.40 -0.80
N ARG A 80 3.36 4.15 -1.72
CA ARG A 80 2.77 5.18 -2.59
C ARG A 80 2.04 6.26 -1.83
N LEU A 81 1.33 5.90 -0.74
CA LEU A 81 0.61 6.86 0.08
C LEU A 81 1.53 7.80 0.84
N ALA A 82 2.73 7.35 1.18
CA ALA A 82 3.74 8.21 1.77
C ALA A 82 4.30 9.18 0.71
N LEU A 83 4.53 8.70 -0.53
CA LEU A 83 5.04 9.53 -1.63
C LEU A 83 4.06 10.64 -2.03
N THR A 84 2.75 10.40 -2.06
CA THR A 84 1.76 11.43 -2.39
C THR A 84 1.70 12.60 -1.39
N LYS A 85 2.32 12.44 -0.22
CA LYS A 85 2.46 13.53 0.78
C LYS A 85 3.71 14.38 0.56
N GLU A 86 4.62 13.92 -0.26
CA GLU A 86 5.85 14.62 -0.60
C GLU A 86 5.63 15.62 -1.75
N PRO A 87 6.45 16.67 -1.85
CA PRO A 87 6.44 17.58 -3.00
C PRO A 87 6.57 16.77 -4.31
N ASP A 88 5.86 17.20 -5.36
CA ASP A 88 5.86 16.58 -6.69
C ASP A 88 5.51 15.08 -6.71
N ASP A 89 4.65 14.63 -5.77
CA ASP A 89 4.29 13.22 -5.60
C ASP A 89 5.51 12.31 -5.43
N GLY A 90 6.56 12.84 -4.81
CA GLY A 90 7.78 12.11 -4.49
C GLY A 90 8.70 11.82 -5.68
N LYS A 91 8.56 12.51 -6.82
CA LYS A 91 9.44 12.31 -7.99
C LYS A 91 10.93 12.45 -7.65
N ALA A 92 11.28 13.47 -6.86
CA ALA A 92 12.66 13.65 -6.44
C ALA A 92 13.17 12.49 -5.56
N VAL A 93 12.29 11.84 -4.82
CA VAL A 93 12.61 10.65 -4.01
C VAL A 93 12.84 9.44 -4.92
N LEU A 94 11.97 9.24 -5.93
CA LEU A 94 12.10 8.15 -6.90
C LEU A 94 13.36 8.29 -7.75
N ALA A 95 13.72 9.50 -8.18
CA ALA A 95 14.96 9.76 -8.90
C ALA A 95 16.20 9.37 -8.07
N ARG A 96 16.24 9.79 -6.79
CA ARG A 96 17.33 9.38 -5.88
C ARG A 96 17.37 7.87 -5.62
N LEU A 97 16.19 7.24 -5.55
CA LEU A 97 16.10 5.80 -5.42
C LEU A 97 16.62 5.08 -6.67
N ALA A 98 16.30 5.59 -7.86
CA ALA A 98 16.80 5.09 -9.12
C ALA A 98 18.33 5.13 -9.19
N ASP A 99 18.92 6.25 -8.77
CA ASP A 99 20.38 6.42 -8.73
C ASP A 99 21.06 5.44 -7.77
N ILE A 100 20.51 5.26 -6.54
CA ILE A 100 21.13 4.39 -5.55
C ILE A 100 20.96 2.89 -5.87
N LEU A 101 19.89 2.53 -6.60
CA LEU A 101 19.61 1.16 -7.04
C LEU A 101 20.22 0.85 -8.43
N ASP A 102 20.88 1.82 -9.05
CA ASP A 102 21.44 1.73 -10.41
C ASP A 102 20.42 1.18 -11.43
N MET A 103 19.20 1.76 -11.40
CA MET A 103 18.12 1.35 -12.27
C MET A 103 17.37 2.54 -12.88
N PRO A 104 16.80 2.42 -14.09
CA PRO A 104 16.02 3.50 -14.69
C PRO A 104 14.78 3.86 -13.85
N GLU A 105 14.54 5.16 -13.62
CA GLU A 105 13.36 5.65 -12.90
C GLU A 105 12.05 5.15 -13.53
N ALA A 106 11.99 5.07 -14.87
CA ALA A 106 10.84 4.54 -15.58
C ALA A 106 10.47 3.12 -15.14
N LYS A 107 11.44 2.27 -14.82
CA LYS A 107 11.20 0.90 -14.34
C LYS A 107 10.60 0.88 -12.94
N ILE A 108 10.95 1.84 -12.09
CA ILE A 108 10.35 1.99 -10.76
C ILE A 108 8.90 2.45 -10.91
N THR A 109 8.67 3.48 -11.72
CA THR A 109 7.34 4.05 -11.97
C THR A 109 6.38 3.00 -12.55
N GLU A 110 6.81 2.22 -13.56
CA GLU A 110 6.02 1.14 -14.15
C GLU A 110 5.58 0.08 -13.12
N ARG A 111 6.42 -0.21 -12.12
CA ARG A 111 6.07 -1.13 -11.04
C ARG A 111 5.11 -0.54 -10.01
N LEU A 112 5.09 0.78 -9.87
CA LEU A 112 4.17 1.49 -8.98
C LEU A 112 2.78 1.63 -9.60
N ASP A 113 2.63 1.51 -10.91
CA ASP A 113 1.33 1.58 -11.57
C ASP A 113 0.45 0.38 -11.20
N ASN A 114 -0.82 0.65 -10.90
CA ASN A 114 -1.77 -0.43 -10.65
C ASN A 114 -2.13 -1.13 -11.97
N CYS A 115 -2.21 -2.45 -11.91
CA CYS A 115 -2.72 -3.21 -13.05
C CYS A 115 -4.16 -2.81 -13.37
N GLY A 116 -4.45 -2.60 -14.65
CA GLY A 116 -5.77 -2.19 -15.13
C GLY A 116 -5.97 -0.68 -15.22
N THR A 117 -5.00 0.15 -14.82
CA THR A 117 -5.02 1.59 -15.13
C THR A 117 -4.60 1.83 -16.58
N GLU A 118 -5.11 2.90 -17.18
CA GLU A 118 -4.78 3.27 -18.55
C GLU A 118 -3.27 3.52 -18.69
N GLY A 119 -2.62 2.86 -19.64
CA GLY A 119 -1.17 2.94 -19.86
C GLY A 119 -0.31 2.01 -19.01
N ALA A 120 -0.86 1.31 -18.00
CA ALA A 120 -0.10 0.36 -17.21
C ALA A 120 0.32 -0.87 -18.02
N LYS A 121 1.55 -1.34 -17.80
CA LYS A 121 2.03 -2.59 -18.40
C LYS A 121 1.30 -3.81 -17.79
N PRO A 122 1.25 -4.94 -18.51
CA PRO A 122 0.63 -6.16 -17.96
C PRO A 122 1.45 -6.75 -16.81
N PRO A 123 0.82 -7.59 -15.94
CA PRO A 123 1.55 -8.35 -14.94
C PRO A 123 2.69 -9.18 -15.57
N PRO A 124 3.84 -9.36 -14.91
CA PRO A 124 4.16 -9.00 -13.53
C PRO A 124 4.77 -7.61 -13.34
N VAL A 125 4.74 -6.73 -14.34
CA VAL A 125 5.36 -5.41 -14.27
C VAL A 125 4.54 -4.46 -13.41
N CYS A 126 3.22 -4.39 -13.66
CA CYS A 126 2.30 -3.59 -12.85
C CYS A 126 2.03 -4.20 -11.47
N TRP A 127 1.58 -3.38 -10.53
CA TRP A 127 1.17 -3.82 -9.20
C TRP A 127 -0.28 -4.32 -9.20
N ASN A 128 -0.51 -5.57 -8.80
CA ASN A 128 -1.83 -6.19 -8.68
C ASN A 128 -2.28 -6.41 -7.23
N GLY A 129 -1.49 -5.95 -6.25
CA GLY A 129 -1.83 -6.02 -4.83
C GLY A 129 -2.72 -4.86 -4.36
N SER A 130 -2.93 -4.79 -3.05
CA SER A 130 -3.69 -3.69 -2.44
C SER A 130 -3.04 -2.33 -2.72
N PRO A 131 -3.84 -1.27 -3.01
CA PRO A 131 -3.32 0.09 -3.20
C PRO A 131 -2.65 0.67 -1.95
N TYR A 132 -2.91 0.08 -0.78
CA TYR A 132 -2.36 0.51 0.52
C TYR A 132 -1.12 -0.28 0.95
N GLN A 133 -0.74 -1.28 0.18
CA GLN A 133 0.43 -2.11 0.47
C GLN A 133 1.67 -1.51 -0.18
N PRO A 134 2.83 -1.49 0.51
CA PRO A 134 4.09 -1.11 -0.09
C PRO A 134 4.42 -1.99 -1.30
N VAL A 135 4.81 -1.35 -2.40
CA VAL A 135 5.11 -2.04 -3.68
C VAL A 135 6.58 -2.43 -3.71
N PRO A 136 6.92 -3.70 -3.95
CA PRO A 136 8.31 -4.13 -4.13
C PRO A 136 8.85 -3.62 -5.49
N VAL A 137 9.85 -2.75 -5.44
CA VAL A 137 10.46 -2.15 -6.64
C VAL A 137 11.78 -2.79 -7.04
N ALA A 138 12.53 -3.33 -6.08
CA ALA A 138 13.78 -4.04 -6.34
C ALA A 138 13.94 -5.21 -5.38
N SER A 139 14.43 -6.33 -5.89
CA SER A 139 14.83 -7.52 -5.13
C SER A 139 16.31 -7.80 -5.36
N ASP A 140 16.91 -8.56 -4.46
CA ASP A 140 18.35 -8.86 -4.49
C ASP A 140 19.26 -7.63 -4.37
N VAL A 141 18.77 -6.66 -3.60
CA VAL A 141 19.54 -5.44 -3.34
C VAL A 141 20.68 -5.77 -2.38
N ASP A 142 21.84 -5.20 -2.66
CA ASP A 142 22.99 -5.35 -1.79
C ASP A 142 22.70 -4.81 -0.37
N THR A 143 23.20 -5.51 0.65
CA THR A 143 22.94 -5.17 2.05
C THR A 143 23.45 -3.77 2.41
N GLN A 144 24.58 -3.33 1.86
CA GLN A 144 25.09 -1.98 2.11
C GLN A 144 24.18 -0.91 1.53
N THR A 145 23.70 -1.12 0.32
CA THR A 145 22.74 -0.23 -0.34
C THR A 145 21.44 -0.15 0.47
N ALA A 146 20.90 -1.28 0.89
CA ALA A 146 19.70 -1.33 1.72
C ALA A 146 19.88 -0.60 3.05
N LEU A 147 21.00 -0.80 3.74
CA LEU A 147 21.32 -0.10 4.98
C LEU A 147 21.44 1.41 4.74
N SER A 148 22.09 1.84 3.66
CA SER A 148 22.23 3.26 3.34
C SER A 148 20.88 3.96 3.10
N ILE A 149 19.89 3.26 2.53
CA ILE A 149 18.52 3.75 2.37
C ILE A 149 17.86 3.85 3.76
N MET A 150 17.99 2.83 4.59
CA MET A 150 17.37 2.77 5.92
C MET A 150 17.94 3.80 6.90
N GLU A 151 19.22 4.13 6.80
CA GLU A 151 19.86 5.16 7.61
C GLU A 151 19.43 6.56 7.21
N ARG A 152 19.25 6.81 5.91
CA ARG A 152 18.87 8.11 5.35
C ARG A 152 17.36 8.25 5.13
N ARG A 153 16.55 7.90 6.12
CA ARG A 153 15.07 7.95 6.04
C ARG A 153 14.50 9.31 5.67
N ARG A 154 15.20 10.39 5.97
CA ARG A 154 14.77 11.76 5.59
C ARG A 154 14.88 12.00 4.08
N ASP A 155 15.85 11.36 3.45
CA ASP A 155 16.07 11.47 2.01
C ASP A 155 15.17 10.50 1.22
N PHE A 156 14.69 9.45 1.90
CA PHE A 156 13.89 8.36 1.34
C PHE A 156 12.56 8.16 2.10
N PRO A 157 11.69 9.19 2.20
CA PRO A 157 10.37 9.04 2.81
C PRO A 157 9.54 8.01 2.05
N GLY A 158 8.82 7.14 2.77
CA GLY A 158 8.00 6.09 2.16
C GLY A 158 8.77 4.91 1.55
N ILE A 159 10.10 4.87 1.67
CA ILE A 159 10.91 3.76 1.17
C ILE A 159 11.37 2.92 2.35
N SER A 160 11.29 1.60 2.21
CA SER A 160 11.79 0.66 3.20
C SER A 160 12.47 -0.54 2.54
N ALA A 161 13.43 -1.13 3.25
CA ALA A 161 14.07 -2.36 2.86
C ALA A 161 13.71 -3.47 3.85
N LYS A 162 13.32 -4.64 3.35
CA LYS A 162 12.90 -5.80 4.15
C LYS A 162 13.61 -7.04 3.67
N LEU A 163 13.82 -7.98 4.58
CA LEU A 163 14.21 -9.34 4.23
C LEU A 163 12.95 -10.12 3.88
N GLU A 164 12.87 -10.61 2.65
CA GLU A 164 11.78 -11.43 2.17
C GLU A 164 12.29 -12.75 1.60
N ALA A 165 11.48 -13.80 1.75
CA ALA A 165 11.76 -15.08 1.14
C ALA A 165 11.32 -15.06 -0.32
N ILE A 166 12.28 -15.09 -1.24
CA ILE A 166 12.02 -15.19 -2.67
C ILE A 166 12.22 -16.60 -3.18
N ARG A 167 11.50 -16.95 -4.23
CA ARG A 167 11.55 -18.26 -4.85
C ARG A 167 12.85 -18.41 -5.66
N GLU A 168 13.55 -19.52 -5.45
CA GLU A 168 14.75 -19.89 -6.18
C GLU A 168 14.53 -21.20 -6.93
N TYR A 169 15.04 -21.26 -8.14
CA TYR A 169 14.98 -22.44 -9.01
C TYR A 169 16.43 -22.92 -9.30
N PRO A 170 16.97 -23.81 -8.46
CA PRO A 170 18.38 -24.21 -8.54
C PRO A 170 18.78 -24.91 -9.84
N ALA A 171 17.83 -25.21 -10.73
CA ALA A 171 18.06 -25.84 -12.04
C ALA A 171 19.02 -27.06 -11.97
N PRO A 172 18.75 -28.07 -11.10
CA PRO A 172 19.56 -29.28 -11.10
C PRO A 172 19.54 -29.88 -12.50
N PHE A 173 20.64 -30.36 -12.98
CA PHE A 173 20.83 -30.90 -14.36
C PHE A 173 20.85 -29.85 -15.48
N ASN A 174 21.07 -28.57 -15.18
CA ASN A 174 21.13 -27.51 -16.17
C ASN A 174 19.81 -27.27 -16.95
N VAL A 175 18.67 -27.75 -16.41
CA VAL A 175 17.34 -27.59 -16.98
C VAL A 175 16.56 -26.57 -16.12
N ASN A 176 16.26 -25.42 -16.70
CA ASN A 176 15.43 -24.42 -16.02
C ASN A 176 13.95 -24.74 -16.27
N ALA A 177 13.32 -25.36 -15.27
CA ALA A 177 11.89 -25.69 -15.30
C ALA A 177 11.02 -24.65 -14.57
N ALA A 178 11.53 -23.45 -14.33
CA ALA A 178 10.86 -22.42 -13.54
C ALA A 178 9.43 -22.14 -13.99
N HIS A 179 9.19 -22.04 -15.29
CA HIS A 179 7.86 -21.79 -15.83
C HIS A 179 6.87 -22.97 -15.65
N ILE A 180 7.34 -24.20 -15.65
CA ILE A 180 6.50 -25.38 -15.40
C ILE A 180 6.22 -25.50 -13.90
N LEU A 181 7.23 -25.35 -13.06
CA LEU A 181 7.12 -25.48 -11.60
C LEU A 181 6.40 -24.32 -10.95
N ALA A 182 6.48 -23.11 -11.52
CA ALA A 182 5.73 -21.96 -11.05
C ALA A 182 4.22 -22.13 -11.27
N VAL A 183 3.79 -22.72 -12.40
CA VAL A 183 2.38 -23.01 -12.69
C VAL A 183 1.89 -24.21 -11.87
N GLY A 184 2.70 -25.25 -11.71
CA GLY A 184 2.35 -26.44 -10.90
C GLY A 184 2.16 -26.13 -9.42
N GLY A 185 2.82 -25.13 -8.86
CA GLY A 185 2.64 -24.67 -7.48
C GLY A 185 1.25 -24.06 -7.21
N LEU A 186 0.54 -23.61 -8.25
CA LEU A 186 -0.85 -23.13 -8.13
C LEU A 186 -1.87 -24.29 -8.04
N VAL A 187 -1.54 -25.46 -8.58
CA VAL A 187 -2.45 -26.63 -8.58
C VAL A 187 -2.28 -27.47 -7.33
N ALA A 188 -1.11 -27.51 -6.70
CA ALA A 188 -0.84 -28.28 -5.49
C ALA A 188 -1.46 -27.68 -4.20
N SER A 189 -1.99 -26.46 -4.27
CA SER A 189 -2.68 -25.82 -3.12
C SER A 189 -4.18 -26.08 -3.07
N VAL A 190 -4.72 -26.99 -3.90
CA VAL A 190 -6.17 -27.31 -3.99
C VAL A 190 -6.47 -28.76 -3.59
N LEU A 191 -5.49 -29.54 -3.08
CA LEU A 191 -5.73 -30.89 -2.55
C LEU A 191 -5.53 -30.97 -1.03
#